data_af4583523336c4a852c803768ae82a12
#
_entry.id   af4583523336c4a852c803768ae82a12
#
_cell.length_a   1.000
_cell.length_b   1.000
_cell.length_c   1.000
_cell.angle_alpha   90.00
_cell.angle_beta   90.00
_cell.angle_gamma   90.00
#
_symmetry.space_group_name_H-M   'P 1'
#
loop_
_entity.id
_entity.type
_entity.pdbx_description
1 polymer ?
#
loop_
_entity_poly.entity_id
_entity_poly.type
_entity_poly.pdbx_seq_one_letter_code
_entity_poly.pdbx_strand_id
1 'polypeptide(L)'
;MNIPNKELIQATIFSNCLCNSPYYDLNKLQTDRLNNLVENSRKLSPFYKKKFSYLPDRNVRLEEIPVSTKTELMEHFNSWITNRSLNLSEIKKYLSNTSNIGKPIFDKYLLMESSGSSGTPGIFLHDLKAVEIYHALEASRRANSSLLNQFYWHLYCREKIAYIGALNAHYAGITSICYSKTCYPQLKSTIKELSIYNSKKKLAHSLNIYQPSVVASYPSVAITLAEDQIQGILKLNLREVWVGGESLDQYQKKFIQSAFNAKVFNSYGSSEFPPIAWECDLGRLHVNADWIILEAVDEK
;
A
#
# COMPACT_ATOMS: atom_id res chain seq x y z
N MET A 1 -24.35 -11.67 3.66
CA MET A 1 -23.31 -10.73 4.13
C MET A 1 -22.06 -11.55 4.37
N ASN A 2 -21.00 -11.37 3.56
CA ASN A 2 -19.74 -12.01 3.88
C ASN A 2 -19.15 -11.27 5.08
N ILE A 3 -19.03 -11.98 6.19
CA ILE A 3 -18.34 -11.50 7.39
C ILE A 3 -16.88 -11.30 6.99
N PRO A 4 -16.26 -10.14 7.32
CA PRO A 4 -14.82 -9.96 7.11
C PRO A 4 -14.06 -11.15 7.67
N ASN A 5 -12.97 -11.55 7.01
CA ASN A 5 -12.13 -12.65 7.47
C ASN A 5 -11.78 -12.41 8.95
N LYS A 6 -11.89 -13.46 9.77
CA LYS A 6 -11.63 -13.40 11.22
C LYS A 6 -10.24 -12.80 11.53
N GLU A 7 -9.26 -13.09 10.68
CA GLU A 7 -7.89 -12.58 10.81
C GLU A 7 -7.81 -11.08 10.53
N LEU A 8 -8.54 -10.56 9.54
CA LEU A 8 -8.65 -9.12 9.29
C LEU A 8 -9.29 -8.39 10.47
N ILE A 9 -10.36 -8.94 11.03
CA ILE A 9 -11.03 -8.38 12.22
C ILE A 9 -10.05 -8.34 13.39
N GLN A 10 -9.35 -9.44 13.65
CA GLN A 10 -8.37 -9.52 14.73
C GLN A 10 -7.22 -8.53 14.53
N ALA A 11 -6.66 -8.44 13.31
CA ALA A 11 -5.60 -7.48 13.00
C ALA A 11 -6.07 -6.03 13.15
N THR A 12 -7.31 -5.72 12.73
CA THR A 12 -7.91 -4.39 12.87
C THR A 12 -8.12 -4.03 14.34
N ILE A 13 -8.69 -4.93 15.15
CA ILE A 13 -8.88 -4.74 16.59
C ILE A 13 -7.53 -4.55 17.26
N PHE A 14 -6.55 -5.40 16.95
CA PHE A 14 -5.20 -5.32 17.49
C PHE A 14 -4.54 -3.97 17.17
N SER A 15 -4.56 -3.54 15.92
CA SER A 15 -3.99 -2.24 15.49
C SER A 15 -4.64 -1.06 16.21
N ASN A 16 -5.95 -1.12 16.46
CA ASN A 16 -6.68 -0.08 17.17
C ASN A 16 -6.42 -0.08 18.67
N CYS A 17 -6.39 -1.27 19.29
CA CYS A 17 -6.07 -1.40 20.71
C CYS A 17 -4.67 -0.88 21.03
N LEU A 18 -3.71 -1.15 20.14
CA LEU A 18 -2.34 -0.67 20.28
C LEU A 18 -2.25 0.86 20.24
N CYS A 19 -2.88 1.50 19.26
CA CYS A 19 -2.84 2.96 19.10
C CYS A 19 -3.50 3.72 20.25
N ASN A 20 -4.43 3.09 20.98
CA ASN A 20 -5.23 3.72 22.03
C ASN A 20 -4.88 3.24 23.45
N SER A 21 -3.89 2.36 23.60
CA SER A 21 -3.49 1.86 24.91
C SER A 21 -2.43 2.77 25.57
N PRO A 22 -2.69 3.31 26.76
CA PRO A 22 -1.68 4.06 27.52
C PRO A 22 -0.51 3.21 28.02
N TYR A 23 -0.64 1.88 27.98
CA TYR A 23 0.38 0.91 28.41
C TYR A 23 1.20 0.34 27.24
N TYR A 24 1.05 0.93 26.05
CA TYR A 24 1.70 0.43 24.84
C TYR A 24 3.14 0.93 24.74
N ASP A 25 4.08 0.02 24.88
CA ASP A 25 5.51 0.28 24.67
C ASP A 25 5.87 -0.02 23.20
N LEU A 26 5.86 1.02 22.37
CA LEU A 26 6.22 0.93 20.96
C LEU A 26 7.66 0.45 20.78
N ASN A 27 8.60 0.94 21.61
CA ASN A 27 10.02 0.59 21.50
C ASN A 27 10.23 -0.90 21.76
N LYS A 28 9.58 -1.43 22.78
CA LYS A 28 9.61 -2.87 23.07
C LYS A 28 9.07 -3.68 21.92
N LEU A 29 7.91 -3.29 21.37
CA LEU A 29 7.32 -4.02 20.24
C LEU A 29 8.21 -3.97 19.00
N GLN A 30 8.78 -2.81 18.66
CA GLN A 30 9.70 -2.67 17.53
C GLN A 30 10.93 -3.56 17.75
N THR A 31 11.50 -3.56 18.94
CA THR A 31 12.66 -4.42 19.29
C THR A 31 12.32 -5.90 19.15
N ASP A 32 11.18 -6.35 19.67
CA ASP A 32 10.75 -7.74 19.59
C ASP A 32 10.52 -8.15 18.12
N ARG A 33 9.87 -7.30 17.32
CA ARG A 33 9.63 -7.56 15.90
C ARG A 33 10.91 -7.54 15.07
N LEU A 34 11.84 -6.64 15.36
CA LEU A 34 13.13 -6.57 14.69
C LEU A 34 13.95 -7.83 14.94
N ASN A 35 14.04 -8.28 16.19
CA ASN A 35 14.73 -9.52 16.54
C ASN A 35 14.12 -10.73 15.83
N ASN A 36 12.80 -10.85 15.83
CA ASN A 36 12.08 -11.91 15.13
C ASN A 36 12.32 -11.86 13.60
N LEU A 37 12.35 -10.66 13.01
CA LEU A 37 12.64 -10.48 11.58
C LEU A 37 14.05 -10.95 11.24
N VAL A 38 15.06 -10.54 12.01
CA VAL A 38 16.46 -10.93 11.81
C VAL A 38 16.64 -12.44 11.96
N GLU A 39 16.07 -13.04 13.03
CA GLU A 39 16.12 -14.49 13.26
C GLU A 39 15.49 -15.27 12.08
N ASN A 40 14.26 -14.90 11.68
CA ASN A 40 13.57 -15.55 10.56
C ASN A 40 14.32 -15.36 9.23
N SER A 41 14.87 -14.19 9.00
CA SER A 41 15.66 -13.91 7.81
C SER A 41 16.92 -14.76 7.72
N ARG A 42 17.66 -14.90 8.82
CA ARG A 42 18.82 -15.81 8.92
C ARG A 42 18.45 -17.26 8.68
N LYS A 43 17.33 -17.71 9.23
CA LYS A 43 16.88 -19.09 9.15
C LYS A 43 16.41 -19.49 7.76
N LEU A 44 15.70 -18.59 7.07
CA LEU A 44 14.97 -18.91 5.84
C LEU A 44 15.64 -18.39 4.56
N SER A 45 16.50 -17.36 4.65
CA SER A 45 17.17 -16.75 3.50
C SER A 45 18.67 -16.99 3.54
N PRO A 46 19.25 -17.75 2.60
CA PRO A 46 20.71 -17.90 2.50
C PRO A 46 21.47 -16.59 2.35
N PHE A 47 20.88 -15.62 1.65
CA PHE A 47 21.45 -14.27 1.52
C PHE A 47 21.58 -13.60 2.89
N TYR A 48 20.50 -13.53 3.66
CA TYR A 48 20.53 -12.92 4.98
C TYR A 48 21.27 -13.75 6.02
N LYS A 49 21.31 -15.08 5.88
CA LYS A 49 22.16 -15.93 6.71
C LYS A 49 23.62 -15.51 6.65
N LYS A 50 24.11 -15.22 5.42
CA LYS A 50 25.46 -14.71 5.20
C LYS A 50 25.63 -13.25 5.67
N LYS A 51 24.69 -12.39 5.24
CA LYS A 51 24.77 -10.94 5.48
C LYS A 51 24.66 -10.57 6.96
N PHE A 52 23.89 -11.33 7.73
CA PHE A 52 23.66 -11.12 9.18
C PHE A 52 24.48 -12.04 10.07
N SER A 53 25.51 -12.74 9.54
CA SER A 53 26.30 -13.73 10.28
C SER A 53 27.03 -13.18 11.51
N TYR A 54 27.34 -11.90 11.50
CA TYR A 54 28.05 -11.22 12.60
C TYR A 54 27.14 -10.56 13.64
N LEU A 55 25.84 -10.45 13.35
CA LEU A 55 24.90 -9.86 14.30
C LEU A 55 24.67 -10.80 15.49
N PRO A 56 24.40 -10.30 16.69
CA PRO A 56 24.07 -11.12 17.85
C PRO A 56 22.77 -11.91 17.62
N ASP A 57 22.57 -12.99 18.38
CA ASP A 57 21.35 -13.80 18.27
C ASP A 57 20.13 -13.14 18.89
N ARG A 58 20.33 -12.19 19.80
CA ARG A 58 19.30 -11.41 20.49
C ARG A 58 19.75 -9.97 20.67
N ASN A 59 18.78 -9.10 20.90
CA ASN A 59 19.01 -7.66 21.15
C ASN A 59 19.79 -6.99 20.00
N VAL A 60 19.45 -7.35 18.77
CA VAL A 60 19.99 -6.70 17.57
C VAL A 60 19.54 -5.23 17.56
N ARG A 61 20.49 -4.32 17.44
CA ARG A 61 20.21 -2.90 17.29
C ARG A 61 20.06 -2.56 15.80
N LEU A 62 19.17 -1.62 15.49
CA LEU A 62 18.89 -1.24 14.11
C LEU A 62 20.14 -0.77 13.37
N GLU A 63 20.99 0.00 14.04
CA GLU A 63 22.23 0.56 13.49
C GLU A 63 23.29 -0.50 13.15
N GLU A 64 23.15 -1.71 13.70
CA GLU A 64 24.04 -2.85 13.41
C GLU A 64 23.62 -3.59 12.13
N ILE A 65 22.39 -3.37 11.65
CA ILE A 65 21.86 -4.07 10.48
C ILE A 65 22.43 -3.43 9.21
N PRO A 66 23.11 -4.21 8.36
CA PRO A 66 23.67 -3.66 7.12
C PRO A 66 22.56 -3.33 6.14
N VAL A 67 22.67 -2.18 5.50
CA VAL A 67 21.74 -1.73 4.45
C VAL A 67 21.73 -2.73 3.30
N SER A 68 20.55 -3.04 2.79
CA SER A 68 20.35 -3.82 1.57
C SER A 68 19.69 -2.94 0.51
N THR A 69 20.32 -2.83 -0.64
CA THR A 69 19.76 -2.07 -1.75
C THR A 69 18.86 -2.94 -2.61
N LYS A 70 17.90 -2.32 -3.29
CA LYS A 70 17.03 -3.01 -4.25
C LYS A 70 17.84 -3.74 -5.32
N THR A 71 18.89 -3.13 -5.85
CA THR A 71 19.76 -3.75 -6.86
C THR A 71 20.39 -5.02 -6.32
N GLU A 72 21.03 -4.96 -5.14
CA GLU A 72 21.64 -6.11 -4.47
C GLU A 72 20.61 -7.26 -4.26
N LEU A 73 19.40 -6.92 -3.81
CA LEU A 73 18.36 -7.92 -3.59
C LEU A 73 17.90 -8.58 -4.89
N MET A 74 17.79 -7.83 -5.99
CA MET A 74 17.40 -8.39 -7.29
C MET A 74 18.47 -9.25 -7.90
N GLU A 75 19.76 -8.90 -7.78
CA GLU A 75 20.90 -9.71 -8.20
C GLU A 75 20.97 -11.04 -7.45
N HIS A 76 20.61 -11.03 -6.18
CA HIS A 76 20.61 -12.19 -5.30
C HIS A 76 19.21 -12.81 -5.09
N PHE A 77 18.25 -12.52 -5.96
CA PHE A 77 16.83 -12.82 -5.75
C PHE A 77 16.57 -14.24 -5.24
N ASN A 78 17.11 -15.26 -5.93
CA ASN A 78 16.88 -16.66 -5.59
C ASN A 78 17.46 -17.07 -4.22
N SER A 79 18.47 -16.36 -3.72
CA SER A 79 19.03 -16.61 -2.38
C SER A 79 18.43 -15.69 -1.33
N TRP A 80 17.85 -14.57 -1.74
CA TRP A 80 17.21 -13.60 -0.86
C TRP A 80 15.83 -14.03 -0.37
N ILE A 81 14.96 -14.50 -1.29
CA ILE A 81 13.60 -14.91 -0.92
C ILE A 81 13.60 -16.08 0.06
N THR A 82 12.64 -16.08 0.99
CA THR A 82 12.54 -17.10 2.05
C THR A 82 11.92 -18.42 1.55
N ASN A 83 11.09 -18.39 0.52
CA ASN A 83 10.53 -19.59 -0.08
C ASN A 83 11.46 -20.18 -1.14
N ARG A 84 12.13 -21.30 -0.81
CA ARG A 84 13.13 -21.96 -1.66
C ARG A 84 12.55 -22.72 -2.85
N SER A 85 11.23 -22.92 -2.91
CA SER A 85 10.57 -23.55 -4.06
C SER A 85 10.29 -22.59 -5.21
N LEU A 86 10.54 -21.27 -5.02
CA LEU A 86 10.34 -20.24 -6.01
C LEU A 86 11.68 -19.77 -6.60
N ASN A 87 11.66 -19.38 -7.86
CA ASN A 87 12.80 -18.75 -8.51
C ASN A 87 12.37 -17.55 -9.38
N LEU A 88 13.32 -16.67 -9.67
CA LEU A 88 13.06 -15.44 -10.40
C LEU A 88 12.46 -15.68 -11.81
N SER A 89 12.86 -16.75 -12.48
CA SER A 89 12.39 -17.06 -13.83
C SER A 89 10.88 -17.39 -13.83
N GLU A 90 10.44 -18.24 -12.90
CA GLU A 90 9.02 -18.59 -12.73
C GLU A 90 8.19 -17.36 -12.34
N ILE A 91 8.70 -16.54 -11.43
CA ILE A 91 8.04 -15.32 -11.01
C ILE A 91 7.91 -14.32 -12.17
N LYS A 92 8.97 -14.09 -12.94
CA LYS A 92 8.92 -13.24 -14.14
C LYS A 92 7.91 -13.77 -15.18
N LYS A 93 7.85 -15.08 -15.38
CA LYS A 93 6.84 -15.71 -16.25
C LYS A 93 5.43 -15.46 -15.73
N TYR A 94 5.22 -15.52 -14.42
CA TYR A 94 3.92 -15.23 -13.82
C TYR A 94 3.53 -13.76 -13.99
N LEU A 95 4.46 -12.84 -13.73
CA LEU A 95 4.27 -11.39 -13.83
C LEU A 95 4.04 -10.91 -15.27
N SER A 96 4.59 -11.60 -16.27
CA SER A 96 4.39 -11.22 -17.69
C SER A 96 2.94 -11.35 -18.16
N ASN A 97 2.10 -12.07 -17.41
CA ASN A 97 0.68 -12.21 -17.69
C ASN A 97 -0.14 -11.25 -16.81
N THR A 98 -0.60 -10.14 -17.38
CA THR A 98 -1.41 -9.15 -16.66
C THR A 98 -2.74 -9.68 -16.14
N SER A 99 -3.25 -10.80 -16.67
CA SER A 99 -4.44 -11.46 -16.11
C SER A 99 -4.21 -12.05 -14.71
N ASN A 100 -2.96 -12.14 -14.27
CA ASN A 100 -2.57 -12.58 -12.93
C ASN A 100 -2.53 -11.44 -11.91
N ILE A 101 -2.72 -10.19 -12.31
CA ILE A 101 -2.73 -9.05 -11.38
C ILE A 101 -3.79 -9.31 -10.28
N GLY A 102 -3.34 -9.23 -9.03
CA GLY A 102 -4.19 -9.48 -7.86
C GLY A 102 -4.52 -10.96 -7.59
N LYS A 103 -3.94 -11.90 -8.34
CA LYS A 103 -4.08 -13.33 -8.02
C LYS A 103 -2.85 -13.79 -7.24
N PRO A 104 -3.01 -14.54 -6.15
CA PRO A 104 -1.87 -15.11 -5.44
C PRO A 104 -1.19 -16.22 -6.28
N ILE A 105 0.15 -16.18 -6.34
CA ILE A 105 0.91 -17.31 -6.86
C ILE A 105 0.94 -18.43 -5.81
N PHE A 106 0.65 -19.68 -6.22
CA PHE A 106 0.52 -20.85 -5.34
C PHE A 106 -0.47 -20.66 -4.17
N ASP A 107 -1.50 -19.84 -4.36
CA ASP A 107 -2.50 -19.49 -3.32
C ASP A 107 -1.86 -18.98 -2.02
N LYS A 108 -0.65 -18.43 -2.09
CA LYS A 108 0.14 -18.09 -0.92
C LYS A 108 0.77 -16.69 -0.95
N TYR A 109 1.21 -16.22 -2.11
CA TYR A 109 1.92 -14.96 -2.23
C TYR A 109 1.29 -14.04 -3.24
N LEU A 110 1.06 -12.79 -2.85
CA LEU A 110 0.73 -11.72 -3.76
C LEU A 110 2.04 -11.06 -4.23
N LEU A 111 2.19 -10.88 -5.54
CA LEU A 111 3.39 -10.29 -6.13
C LEU A 111 3.16 -8.82 -6.41
N MET A 112 4.11 -7.98 -5.99
CA MET A 112 4.11 -6.54 -6.29
C MET A 112 5.42 -6.13 -6.94
N GLU A 113 5.32 -5.27 -7.95
CA GLU A 113 6.47 -4.72 -8.68
C GLU A 113 6.61 -3.22 -8.40
N SER A 114 7.85 -2.75 -8.32
CA SER A 114 8.12 -1.31 -8.38
C SER A 114 8.20 -0.83 -9.83
N SER A 115 7.97 0.48 -10.06
CA SER A 115 7.98 1.08 -11.40
C SER A 115 9.33 1.01 -12.12
N GLY A 116 10.41 0.75 -11.39
CA GLY A 116 11.74 0.71 -11.97
C GLY A 116 12.31 2.07 -12.38
N SER A 117 11.74 3.18 -11.93
CA SER A 117 12.21 4.54 -12.22
C SER A 117 13.68 4.78 -11.86
N SER A 118 14.22 4.01 -10.91
CA SER A 118 15.64 4.03 -10.49
C SER A 118 16.49 2.93 -11.13
N GLY A 119 16.08 2.33 -12.27
CA GLY A 119 16.75 1.23 -12.94
C GLY A 119 15.95 -0.06 -12.96
N THR A 120 16.48 -1.14 -12.38
CA THR A 120 15.78 -2.44 -12.37
C THR A 120 14.52 -2.41 -11.50
N PRO A 121 13.35 -2.85 -12.02
CA PRO A 121 12.15 -3.02 -11.19
C PRO A 121 12.39 -3.99 -10.04
N GLY A 122 11.95 -3.63 -8.85
CA GLY A 122 11.93 -4.55 -7.71
C GLY A 122 10.72 -5.47 -7.78
N ILE A 123 10.89 -6.72 -7.35
CA ILE A 123 9.82 -7.71 -7.26
C ILE A 123 9.73 -8.16 -5.80
N PHE A 124 8.55 -8.01 -5.21
CA PHE A 124 8.31 -8.29 -3.80
C PHE A 124 7.19 -9.31 -3.63
N LEU A 125 7.47 -10.33 -2.81
CA LEU A 125 6.52 -11.39 -2.47
C LEU A 125 5.91 -11.08 -1.10
N HIS A 126 4.61 -10.88 -1.08
CA HIS A 126 3.86 -10.66 0.16
C HIS A 126 3.04 -11.92 0.45
N ASP A 127 3.26 -12.55 1.59
CA ASP A 127 2.34 -13.60 2.01
C ASP A 127 0.95 -13.01 2.32
N LEU A 128 -0.08 -13.85 2.22
CA LEU A 128 -1.46 -13.37 2.38
C LEU A 128 -1.74 -12.81 3.78
N LYS A 129 -1.00 -13.26 4.80
CA LYS A 129 -1.10 -12.72 6.16
C LYS A 129 -0.57 -11.28 6.22
N ALA A 130 0.54 -10.98 5.54
CA ALA A 130 1.04 -9.61 5.42
C ALA A 130 0.02 -8.72 4.70
N VAL A 131 -0.61 -9.22 3.62
CA VAL A 131 -1.65 -8.46 2.89
C VAL A 131 -2.87 -8.15 3.78
N GLU A 132 -3.28 -9.09 4.64
CA GLU A 132 -4.35 -8.85 5.62
C GLU A 132 -3.97 -7.78 6.63
N ILE A 133 -2.72 -7.75 7.08
CA ILE A 133 -2.21 -6.68 7.95
C ILE A 133 -2.25 -5.34 7.22
N TYR A 134 -1.88 -5.27 5.94
CA TYR A 134 -1.98 -4.03 5.15
C TYR A 134 -3.40 -3.53 5.07
N HIS A 135 -4.36 -4.40 4.77
CA HIS A 135 -5.78 -4.06 4.77
C HIS A 135 -6.28 -3.60 6.15
N ALA A 136 -5.81 -4.23 7.23
CA ALA A 136 -6.15 -3.83 8.60
C ALA A 136 -5.61 -2.44 8.95
N LEU A 137 -4.37 -2.14 8.57
CA LEU A 137 -3.75 -0.83 8.77
C LEU A 137 -4.49 0.26 7.98
N GLU A 138 -4.82 0.00 6.72
CA GLU A 138 -5.61 0.92 5.92
C GLU A 138 -7.01 1.14 6.52
N ALA A 139 -7.71 0.08 6.89
CA ALA A 139 -9.04 0.17 7.46
C ALA A 139 -9.06 0.91 8.80
N SER A 140 -8.08 0.65 9.68
CA SER A 140 -8.03 1.21 11.03
C SER A 140 -7.52 2.65 11.09
N ARG A 141 -6.66 3.05 10.16
CA ARG A 141 -5.93 4.33 10.24
C ARG A 141 -6.35 5.36 9.21
N ARG A 142 -7.01 4.92 8.13
CA ARG A 142 -7.65 5.82 7.17
C ARG A 142 -8.96 6.41 7.73
N ALA A 143 -9.69 5.64 8.51
CA ALA A 143 -10.94 6.09 9.13
C ALA A 143 -10.62 6.94 10.37
N ASN A 144 -10.93 8.24 10.30
CA ASN A 144 -10.78 9.12 11.44
C ASN A 144 -11.48 8.59 12.69
N SER A 145 -10.66 8.30 13.65
CA SER A 145 -10.81 8.32 15.13
C SER A 145 -12.13 7.90 15.81
N SER A 146 -13.22 7.61 15.16
CA SER A 146 -14.37 7.03 15.86
C SER A 146 -14.44 5.53 15.59
N LEU A 147 -14.50 4.73 16.66
CA LEU A 147 -14.79 3.29 16.60
C LEU A 147 -16.00 2.96 15.72
N LEU A 148 -16.96 3.89 15.63
CA LEU A 148 -18.12 3.80 14.77
C LEU A 148 -17.75 3.81 13.28
N ASN A 149 -16.78 4.61 12.84
CA ASN A 149 -16.35 4.64 11.45
C ASN A 149 -15.62 3.35 11.03
N GLN A 150 -14.97 2.68 11.96
CA GLN A 150 -14.28 1.41 11.71
C GLN A 150 -15.26 0.24 11.53
N PHE A 151 -16.37 0.24 12.24
CA PHE A 151 -17.47 -0.71 12.01
C PHE A 151 -18.25 -0.42 10.73
N TYR A 152 -18.12 0.81 10.17
CA TYR A 152 -18.75 1.20 8.90
C TYR A 152 -17.89 0.91 7.66
N TRP A 153 -16.89 0.03 7.74
CA TRP A 153 -16.17 -0.49 6.58
C TRP A 153 -17.12 -0.88 5.42
N HIS A 154 -18.27 -1.46 5.74
CA HIS A 154 -19.30 -1.78 4.74
C HIS A 154 -19.97 -0.55 4.12
N LEU A 155 -19.91 0.64 4.72
CA LEU A 155 -20.34 1.88 4.07
C LEU A 155 -19.35 2.32 3.01
N TYR A 156 -18.06 2.17 3.26
CA TYR A 156 -17.04 2.35 2.22
C TYR A 156 -17.24 1.36 1.06
N CYS A 157 -17.70 0.14 1.33
CA CYS A 157 -18.05 -0.83 0.31
C CYS A 157 -19.24 -0.42 -0.57
N ARG A 158 -20.05 0.58 -0.17
CA ARG A 158 -21.15 1.13 -0.96
C ARG A 158 -20.76 2.37 -1.74
N GLU A 159 -19.67 3.01 -1.39
CA GLU A 159 -19.21 4.21 -2.09
C GLU A 159 -18.54 3.86 -3.41
N LYS A 160 -18.85 4.67 -4.41
CA LYS A 160 -18.20 4.54 -5.72
C LYS A 160 -16.81 5.15 -5.65
N ILE A 161 -15.79 4.32 -5.82
CA ILE A 161 -14.40 4.71 -5.85
C ILE A 161 -13.87 4.60 -7.28
N ALA A 162 -13.29 5.65 -7.82
CA ALA A 162 -12.51 5.58 -9.05
C ALA A 162 -11.02 5.52 -8.70
N TYR A 163 -10.38 4.39 -8.97
CA TYR A 163 -8.92 4.28 -8.93
C TYR A 163 -8.34 4.62 -10.28
N ILE A 164 -7.45 5.60 -10.35
CA ILE A 164 -6.79 6.03 -11.58
C ILE A 164 -5.29 5.81 -11.41
N GLY A 165 -4.75 4.83 -12.12
CA GLY A 165 -3.37 4.42 -11.94
C GLY A 165 -2.81 3.65 -13.13
N ALA A 166 -1.57 3.20 -13.03
CA ALA A 166 -0.97 2.28 -13.97
C ALA A 166 -1.58 0.88 -13.76
N LEU A 167 -2.17 0.31 -14.82
CA LEU A 167 -2.90 -0.97 -14.77
C LEU A 167 -2.20 -2.09 -15.53
N ASN A 168 -1.02 -1.85 -16.07
CA ASN A 168 -0.33 -2.71 -17.04
C ASN A 168 0.75 -3.62 -16.44
N ALA A 169 0.93 -3.59 -15.12
CA ALA A 169 1.86 -4.46 -14.40
C ALA A 169 1.37 -4.68 -12.97
N HIS A 170 2.07 -5.50 -12.19
CA HIS A 170 1.71 -5.86 -10.81
C HIS A 170 2.09 -4.77 -9.79
N TYR A 171 1.78 -3.50 -10.11
CA TYR A 171 2.01 -2.39 -9.17
C TYR A 171 1.15 -2.54 -7.91
N ALA A 172 1.66 -2.12 -6.77
CA ALA A 172 1.04 -2.34 -5.46
C ALA A 172 -0.44 -1.91 -5.41
N GLY A 173 -0.78 -0.73 -5.94
CA GLY A 173 -2.15 -0.20 -5.91
C GLY A 173 -3.15 -1.07 -6.66
N ILE A 174 -2.90 -1.35 -7.95
CA ILE A 174 -3.81 -2.18 -8.76
C ILE A 174 -3.85 -3.63 -8.25
N THR A 175 -2.70 -4.17 -7.84
CA THR A 175 -2.61 -5.53 -7.31
C THR A 175 -3.46 -5.68 -6.05
N SER A 176 -3.37 -4.74 -5.11
CA SER A 176 -4.19 -4.73 -3.89
C SER A 176 -5.68 -4.62 -4.19
N ILE A 177 -6.08 -3.76 -5.14
CA ILE A 177 -7.49 -3.60 -5.54
C ILE A 177 -8.03 -4.88 -6.17
N CYS A 178 -7.31 -5.49 -7.11
CA CYS A 178 -7.74 -6.73 -7.76
C CYS A 178 -7.86 -7.88 -6.76
N TYR A 179 -6.90 -8.00 -5.83
CA TYR A 179 -6.96 -8.99 -4.76
C TYR A 179 -8.14 -8.73 -3.82
N SER A 180 -8.35 -7.48 -3.38
CA SER A 180 -9.49 -7.11 -2.55
C SER A 180 -10.83 -7.45 -3.21
N LYS A 181 -10.98 -7.24 -4.52
CA LYS A 181 -12.19 -7.62 -5.27
C LYS A 181 -12.41 -9.13 -5.35
N THR A 182 -11.36 -9.93 -5.22
CA THR A 182 -11.45 -11.38 -5.12
C THR A 182 -11.92 -11.79 -3.73
N CYS A 183 -11.37 -11.18 -2.68
CA CYS A 183 -11.76 -11.44 -1.29
C CYS A 183 -13.16 -10.90 -0.97
N TYR A 184 -13.51 -9.74 -1.54
CA TYR A 184 -14.76 -9.01 -1.27
C TYR A 184 -15.51 -8.70 -2.57
N PRO A 185 -16.30 -9.64 -3.11
CA PRO A 185 -16.96 -9.53 -4.42
C PRO A 185 -17.82 -8.27 -4.60
N GLN A 186 -18.37 -7.72 -3.51
CA GLN A 186 -19.14 -6.46 -3.51
C GLN A 186 -18.31 -5.26 -4.02
N LEU A 187 -16.98 -5.29 -3.86
CA LEU A 187 -16.10 -4.23 -4.35
C LEU A 187 -16.05 -4.16 -5.89
N LYS A 188 -16.45 -5.22 -6.59
CA LYS A 188 -16.51 -5.24 -8.07
C LYS A 188 -17.47 -4.19 -8.63
N SER A 189 -18.54 -3.89 -7.91
CA SER A 189 -19.54 -2.89 -8.31
C SER A 189 -19.22 -1.47 -7.84
N THR A 190 -18.33 -1.33 -6.83
CA THR A 190 -18.06 -0.06 -6.17
C THR A 190 -16.69 0.51 -6.46
N ILE A 191 -15.75 -0.27 -6.98
CA ILE A 191 -14.43 0.23 -7.39
C ILE A 191 -14.29 0.08 -8.91
N LYS A 192 -14.05 1.21 -9.58
CA LYS A 192 -13.75 1.28 -11.01
C LYS A 192 -12.30 1.64 -11.23
N GLU A 193 -11.57 0.80 -11.96
CA GLU A 193 -10.20 1.08 -12.35
C GLU A 193 -10.16 1.80 -13.69
N LEU A 194 -9.38 2.88 -13.76
CA LEU A 194 -9.14 3.67 -14.95
C LEU A 194 -7.63 3.81 -15.17
N SER A 195 -7.17 3.54 -16.37
CA SER A 195 -5.75 3.64 -16.70
C SER A 195 -5.32 5.10 -16.88
N ILE A 196 -4.18 5.47 -16.29
CA ILE A 196 -3.53 6.78 -16.54
C ILE A 196 -3.13 6.97 -18.01
N TYR A 197 -3.00 5.88 -18.76
CA TYR A 197 -2.68 5.92 -20.20
C TYR A 197 -3.90 6.21 -21.06
N ASN A 198 -5.10 6.32 -20.50
CA ASN A 198 -6.26 6.79 -21.24
C ASN A 198 -6.12 8.29 -21.54
N SER A 199 -6.63 8.71 -22.70
CA SER A 199 -6.71 10.14 -23.02
C SER A 199 -7.53 10.90 -21.98
N LYS A 200 -7.21 12.19 -21.75
CA LYS A 200 -7.98 13.07 -20.84
C LYS A 200 -9.48 13.01 -21.14
N LYS A 201 -9.87 13.08 -22.42
CA LYS A 201 -11.27 12.98 -22.85
C LYS A 201 -11.94 11.68 -22.41
N LYS A 202 -11.25 10.53 -22.55
CA LYS A 202 -11.76 9.22 -22.15
C LYS A 202 -11.88 9.12 -20.62
N LEU A 203 -10.91 9.64 -19.88
CA LEU A 203 -10.97 9.69 -18.41
C LEU A 203 -12.14 10.54 -17.94
N ALA A 204 -12.26 11.77 -18.44
CA ALA A 204 -13.34 12.69 -18.09
C ALA A 204 -14.73 12.09 -18.42
N HIS A 205 -14.91 11.51 -19.60
CA HIS A 205 -16.14 10.83 -19.98
C HIS A 205 -16.47 9.66 -19.02
N SER A 206 -15.49 8.82 -18.72
CA SER A 206 -15.67 7.67 -17.82
C SER A 206 -16.03 8.09 -16.40
N LEU A 207 -15.41 9.15 -15.89
CA LEU A 207 -15.66 9.69 -14.55
C LEU A 207 -17.03 10.37 -14.48
N ASN A 208 -17.40 11.17 -15.48
CA ASN A 208 -18.70 11.83 -15.54
C ASN A 208 -19.88 10.84 -15.60
N ILE A 209 -19.70 9.67 -16.25
CA ILE A 209 -20.72 8.61 -16.24
C ILE A 209 -20.72 7.87 -14.91
N TYR A 210 -19.53 7.53 -14.40
CA TYR A 210 -19.42 6.71 -13.20
C TYR A 210 -19.85 7.44 -11.93
N GLN A 211 -19.61 8.78 -11.86
CA GLN A 211 -19.93 9.63 -10.70
C GLN A 211 -19.40 9.03 -9.40
N PRO A 212 -18.05 8.93 -9.23
CA PRO A 212 -17.48 8.46 -7.99
C PRO A 212 -17.69 9.48 -6.86
N SER A 213 -17.78 9.01 -5.62
CA SER A 213 -17.68 9.85 -4.42
C SER A 213 -16.24 9.98 -3.92
N VAL A 214 -15.37 9.06 -4.35
CA VAL A 214 -13.95 9.06 -4.01
C VAL A 214 -13.11 8.82 -5.27
N VAL A 215 -12.05 9.61 -5.41
CA VAL A 215 -10.99 9.37 -6.42
C VAL A 215 -9.71 8.99 -5.69
N ALA A 216 -9.09 7.88 -6.09
CA ALA A 216 -7.77 7.46 -5.62
C ALA A 216 -6.78 7.49 -6.79
N SER A 217 -5.67 8.25 -6.68
CA SER A 217 -4.73 8.41 -7.78
C SER A 217 -3.37 8.97 -7.32
N TYR A 218 -2.51 9.29 -8.29
CA TYR A 218 -1.29 10.06 -8.07
C TYR A 218 -1.62 11.56 -7.91
N PRO A 219 -0.84 12.34 -7.12
CA PRO A 219 -0.98 13.78 -7.03
C PRO A 219 -1.05 14.51 -8.39
N SER A 220 -0.16 14.18 -9.32
CA SER A 220 -0.12 14.78 -10.67
C SER A 220 -1.43 14.56 -11.46
N VAL A 221 -2.02 13.38 -11.34
CA VAL A 221 -3.32 13.08 -11.96
C VAL A 221 -4.44 13.85 -11.28
N ALA A 222 -4.46 13.89 -9.94
CA ALA A 222 -5.48 14.63 -9.18
C ALA A 222 -5.47 16.13 -9.50
N ILE A 223 -4.29 16.73 -9.72
CA ILE A 223 -4.14 18.12 -10.17
C ILE A 223 -4.77 18.29 -11.56
N THR A 224 -4.47 17.42 -12.51
CA THR A 224 -5.06 17.47 -13.85
C THR A 224 -6.59 17.35 -13.82
N LEU A 225 -7.12 16.46 -12.98
CA LEU A 225 -8.58 16.32 -12.79
C LEU A 225 -9.18 17.57 -12.13
N ALA A 226 -8.46 18.21 -11.21
CA ALA A 226 -8.89 19.46 -10.59
C ALA A 226 -8.98 20.61 -11.61
N GLU A 227 -8.02 20.72 -12.53
CA GLU A 227 -8.07 21.64 -13.67
C GLU A 227 -9.31 21.39 -14.55
N ASP A 228 -9.55 20.13 -14.91
CA ASP A 228 -10.71 19.74 -15.73
C ASP A 228 -12.04 20.01 -15.01
N GLN A 229 -12.09 19.89 -13.69
CA GLN A 229 -13.26 20.25 -12.87
C GLN A 229 -13.51 21.75 -12.90
N ILE A 230 -12.49 22.58 -12.71
CA ILE A 230 -12.60 24.06 -12.77
C ILE A 230 -13.05 24.53 -14.16
N GLN A 231 -12.57 23.87 -15.22
CA GLN A 231 -12.94 24.16 -16.61
C GLN A 231 -14.35 23.65 -16.97
N GLY A 232 -15.03 22.93 -16.08
CA GLY A 232 -16.35 22.34 -16.32
C GLY A 232 -16.36 21.12 -17.25
N ILE A 233 -15.18 20.60 -17.58
CA ILE A 233 -15.01 19.33 -18.36
C ILE A 233 -15.42 18.14 -17.48
N LEU A 234 -14.99 18.14 -16.20
CA LEU A 234 -15.50 17.26 -15.17
C LEU A 234 -16.64 17.92 -14.41
N LYS A 235 -17.60 17.09 -13.98
CA LYS A 235 -18.76 17.50 -13.17
C LYS A 235 -18.94 16.47 -12.06
N LEU A 236 -17.95 16.42 -11.16
CA LEU A 236 -17.93 15.45 -10.07
C LEU A 236 -18.28 16.12 -8.75
N ASN A 237 -18.99 15.38 -7.90
CA ASN A 237 -19.25 15.74 -6.52
C ASN A 237 -18.49 14.78 -5.62
N LEU A 238 -17.19 15.04 -5.44
CA LEU A 238 -16.33 14.19 -4.63
C LEU A 238 -16.48 14.52 -3.15
N ARG A 239 -16.45 13.49 -2.32
CA ARG A 239 -16.29 13.60 -0.87
C ARG A 239 -14.82 13.62 -0.48
N GLU A 240 -14.04 12.78 -1.12
CA GLU A 240 -12.63 12.60 -0.82
C GLU A 240 -11.79 12.38 -2.08
N VAL A 241 -10.54 12.85 -2.02
CA VAL A 241 -9.48 12.51 -2.98
C VAL A 241 -8.33 11.89 -2.21
N TRP A 242 -7.98 10.66 -2.55
CA TRP A 242 -6.86 9.95 -1.97
C TRP A 242 -5.69 9.97 -2.93
N VAL A 243 -4.55 10.47 -2.48
CA VAL A 243 -3.35 10.55 -3.31
C VAL A 243 -2.17 9.84 -2.66
N GLY A 244 -1.26 9.33 -3.48
CA GLY A 244 -0.05 8.67 -3.04
C GLY A 244 0.89 8.31 -4.20
N GLY A 245 2.09 7.84 -3.89
CA GLY A 245 3.08 7.43 -4.88
C GLY A 245 3.90 8.55 -5.49
N GLU A 246 3.58 9.81 -5.22
CA GLU A 246 4.32 11.01 -5.60
C GLU A 246 4.27 12.02 -4.45
N SER A 247 5.16 13.01 -4.48
CA SER A 247 5.14 14.11 -3.52
C SER A 247 3.90 15.00 -3.73
N LEU A 248 3.30 15.42 -2.63
CA LEU A 248 2.19 16.38 -2.62
C LEU A 248 2.56 17.53 -1.70
N ASP A 249 2.70 18.75 -2.24
CA ASP A 249 2.90 19.95 -1.44
C ASP A 249 1.57 20.55 -0.98
N GLN A 250 1.64 21.53 -0.05
CA GLN A 250 0.47 22.16 0.53
C GLN A 250 -0.32 23.03 -0.46
N TYR A 251 0.36 23.59 -1.47
CA TYR A 251 -0.30 24.39 -2.49
C TYR A 251 -1.12 23.49 -3.42
N GLN A 252 -0.52 22.41 -3.91
CA GLN A 252 -1.18 21.40 -4.71
C GLN A 252 -2.38 20.78 -3.98
N LYS A 253 -2.20 20.47 -2.70
CA LYS A 253 -3.29 19.93 -1.86
C LYS A 253 -4.46 20.90 -1.78
N LYS A 254 -4.22 22.17 -1.47
CA LYS A 254 -5.25 23.21 -1.40
C LYS A 254 -5.94 23.42 -2.74
N PHE A 255 -5.19 23.36 -3.84
CA PHE A 255 -5.73 23.48 -5.19
C PHE A 255 -6.75 22.36 -5.47
N ILE A 256 -6.39 21.09 -5.21
CA ILE A 256 -7.29 19.95 -5.38
C ILE A 256 -8.51 20.08 -4.47
N GLN A 257 -8.31 20.45 -3.20
CA GLN A 257 -9.41 20.65 -2.24
C GLN A 257 -10.41 21.71 -2.72
N SER A 258 -9.91 22.85 -3.22
CA SER A 258 -10.76 23.93 -3.71
C SER A 258 -11.53 23.56 -4.97
N ALA A 259 -10.89 22.87 -5.91
CA ALA A 259 -11.51 22.47 -7.16
C ALA A 259 -12.70 21.51 -6.98
N PHE A 260 -12.58 20.55 -6.05
CA PHE A 260 -13.61 19.54 -5.80
C PHE A 260 -14.47 19.84 -4.57
N ASN A 261 -14.14 20.84 -3.77
CA ASN A 261 -14.71 21.05 -2.44
C ASN A 261 -14.72 19.76 -1.60
N ALA A 262 -13.62 19.01 -1.63
CA ALA A 262 -13.48 17.68 -1.06
C ALA A 262 -12.28 17.59 -0.12
N LYS A 263 -12.29 16.63 0.81
CA LYS A 263 -11.11 16.33 1.64
C LYS A 263 -10.05 15.65 0.77
N VAL A 264 -8.79 16.03 0.95
CA VAL A 264 -7.63 15.39 0.28
C VAL A 264 -6.75 14.75 1.33
N PHE A 265 -6.52 13.46 1.16
CA PHE A 265 -5.65 12.66 2.03
C PHE A 265 -4.46 12.15 1.25
N ASN A 266 -3.28 12.32 1.83
CA ASN A 266 -2.04 11.80 1.29
C ASN A 266 -1.66 10.49 1.97
N SER A 267 -1.10 9.55 1.20
CA SER A 267 -0.53 8.31 1.70
C SER A 267 0.90 8.14 1.22
N TYR A 268 1.73 7.61 2.08
CA TYR A 268 3.10 7.23 1.76
C TYR A 268 3.22 5.72 1.82
N GLY A 269 3.74 5.11 0.76
CA GLY A 269 3.90 3.68 0.63
C GLY A 269 4.92 3.29 -0.42
N SER A 270 5.34 2.04 -0.38
CA SER A 270 6.25 1.45 -1.36
C SER A 270 5.76 0.06 -1.77
N SER A 271 6.34 -0.51 -2.83
CA SER A 271 6.01 -1.90 -3.22
C SER A 271 6.50 -2.92 -2.20
N GLU A 272 7.47 -2.55 -1.35
CA GLU A 272 8.00 -3.36 -0.25
C GLU A 272 7.04 -3.41 0.94
N PHE A 273 6.39 -2.28 1.23
CA PHE A 273 5.43 -2.12 2.31
C PHE A 273 4.40 -1.03 1.93
N PRO A 274 3.26 -1.42 1.34
CA PRO A 274 2.29 -0.47 0.81
C PRO A 274 1.77 0.57 1.81
N PRO A 275 1.37 0.26 3.06
CA PRO A 275 0.84 1.24 3.99
C PRO A 275 1.92 1.78 4.95
N ILE A 276 2.96 2.48 4.47
CA ILE A 276 4.00 3.06 5.34
C ILE A 276 3.39 4.11 6.26
N ALA A 277 2.66 5.10 5.70
CA ALA A 277 2.04 6.17 6.46
C ALA A 277 0.75 6.67 5.81
N TRP A 278 -0.14 7.18 6.65
CA TRP A 278 -1.38 7.82 6.24
C TRP A 278 -1.52 9.20 6.87
N GLU A 279 -2.08 10.14 6.13
CA GLU A 279 -2.28 11.51 6.61
C GLU A 279 -3.50 11.60 7.54
N CYS A 280 -3.33 12.25 8.69
CA CYS A 280 -4.42 12.56 9.61
C CYS A 280 -5.14 13.87 9.22
N ASP A 281 -6.24 14.18 9.92
CA ASP A 281 -7.02 15.41 9.72
C ASP A 281 -6.23 16.71 9.93
N LEU A 282 -5.12 16.63 10.66
CA LEU A 282 -4.21 17.76 10.85
C LEU A 282 -3.19 17.91 9.71
N GLY A 283 -3.28 17.09 8.65
CA GLY A 283 -2.39 17.15 7.52
C GLY A 283 -0.99 16.58 7.77
N ARG A 284 -0.82 15.72 8.77
CA ARG A 284 0.45 15.09 9.11
C ARG A 284 0.43 13.60 8.76
N LEU A 285 1.50 13.13 8.12
CA LEU A 285 1.70 11.70 7.87
C LEU A 285 2.09 11.00 9.16
N HIS A 286 1.30 9.99 9.53
CA HIS A 286 1.56 9.09 10.65
C HIS A 286 2.08 7.77 10.14
N VAL A 287 3.33 7.45 10.51
CA VAL A 287 3.97 6.17 10.18
C VAL A 287 3.32 5.03 10.94
N ASN A 288 3.12 3.90 10.28
CA ASN A 288 2.69 2.66 10.91
C ASN A 288 3.85 2.02 11.70
N ALA A 289 4.35 2.78 12.69
CA ALA A 289 5.59 2.50 13.41
C ALA A 289 5.57 1.19 14.22
N ASP A 290 4.40 0.64 14.46
CA ASP A 290 4.26 -0.71 15.04
C ASP A 290 4.64 -1.82 14.05
N TRP A 291 4.64 -1.56 12.73
CA TRP A 291 4.98 -2.55 11.69
C TRP A 291 6.22 -2.21 10.87
N ILE A 292 6.62 -0.95 10.84
CA ILE A 292 7.78 -0.49 10.08
C ILE A 292 8.61 0.47 10.91
N ILE A 293 9.93 0.39 10.77
CA ILE A 293 10.86 1.39 11.29
C ILE A 293 11.32 2.22 10.09
N LEU A 294 11.09 3.53 10.17
CA LEU A 294 11.50 4.48 9.14
C LEU A 294 12.68 5.31 9.65
N GLU A 295 13.80 5.23 8.96
CA GLU A 295 15.01 6.00 9.26
C GLU A 295 15.20 7.10 8.22
N ALA A 296 15.44 8.32 8.69
CA ALA A 296 15.93 9.39 7.83
C ALA A 296 17.46 9.27 7.74
N VAL A 297 17.97 9.10 6.53
CA VAL A 297 19.40 9.00 6.27
C VAL A 297 19.83 10.13 5.33
N ASP A 298 20.97 10.75 5.62
CA ASP A 298 21.58 11.72 4.72
C ASP A 298 22.20 11.01 3.52
N GLU A 299 22.08 11.60 2.35
CA GLU A 299 22.89 11.19 1.19
C GLU A 299 24.36 11.53 1.49
N LYS A 300 25.19 10.50 1.67
CA LYS A 300 26.64 10.63 1.76
C LYS A 300 27.28 10.36 0.41
#